data_033b17d597ccddd479c8b54c07fadb24
#
_entry.id   033b17d597ccddd479c8b54c07fadb24
#
_cell.length_a   1.000
_cell.length_b   1.000
_cell.length_c   1.000
_cell.angle_alpha   90.00
_cell.angle_beta   90.00
_cell.angle_gamma   90.00
#
_symmetry.space_group_name_H-M   'P 1'
#
loop_
_entity.id
_entity.type
_entity.pdbx_description
1 polymer ?
#
loop_
_entity_poly.entity_id
_entity_poly.type
_entity_poly.pdbx_seq_one_letter_code
_entity_poly.pdbx_strand_id
1 'polypeptide(L)'
;MPYIKNIKTSNIIAGLLCLLAVPVLMASQEWNDHDRSKKLLAPDLATDYLESCAPNAIVISFGDNDTYPLWFAQEVLGVRKDIRVINSSLLGTDWYINQLRYKINDSNPIDPIWSKEQIQGSSRDVIYEASRVFGGNAGMANQFLQQAGITDPSQPMDLYTMMKDFAGSDSPNKTQASQDGTAINIFPTRKVSIPVDVNLVRQNKTVNADDSVLSSIQFEIPKSILYKNDAAILNIIAANKWKRPIYFTSPYGELGF
;
A
#
# COMPACT_ATOMS: atom_id res chain seq x y z
N MET A 1 -50.86 -40.25 16.29
CA MET A 1 -49.40 -40.35 16.02
C MET A 1 -48.80 -41.26 17.07
N PRO A 2 -48.09 -42.35 16.74
CA PRO A 2 -47.43 -43.17 17.74
C PRO A 2 -46.32 -42.35 18.40
N TYR A 3 -46.42 -42.19 19.69
CA TYR A 3 -45.41 -41.51 20.53
C TYR A 3 -44.09 -42.31 20.47
N ILE A 4 -43.02 -41.74 19.99
CA ILE A 4 -41.70 -42.34 20.01
C ILE A 4 -41.22 -42.35 21.46
N LYS A 5 -41.38 -43.48 22.15
CA LYS A 5 -41.05 -43.67 23.58
C LYS A 5 -39.55 -43.59 23.92
N ASN A 6 -38.68 -43.64 22.94
CA ASN A 6 -37.22 -43.58 23.17
C ASN A 6 -36.65 -42.25 22.76
N ILE A 7 -36.27 -41.46 23.74
CA ILE A 7 -35.68 -40.12 23.56
C ILE A 7 -34.43 -40.16 22.62
N LYS A 8 -33.61 -41.20 22.70
CA LYS A 8 -32.46 -41.34 21.83
C LYS A 8 -32.85 -41.52 20.36
N THR A 9 -33.88 -42.34 20.11
CA THR A 9 -34.40 -42.54 18.73
C THR A 9 -35.06 -41.28 18.20
N SER A 10 -35.83 -40.58 19.05
CA SER A 10 -36.45 -39.29 18.68
C SER A 10 -35.39 -38.23 18.31
N ASN A 11 -34.33 -38.10 19.08
CA ASN A 11 -33.25 -37.15 18.79
C ASN A 11 -32.47 -37.49 17.50
N ILE A 12 -32.26 -38.80 17.25
CA ILE A 12 -31.63 -39.24 15.99
C ILE A 12 -32.51 -38.92 14.79
N ILE A 13 -33.81 -39.22 14.89
CA ILE A 13 -34.76 -38.93 13.79
C ILE A 13 -34.85 -37.42 13.56
N ALA A 14 -34.98 -36.63 14.63
CA ALA A 14 -34.98 -35.18 14.53
C ALA A 14 -33.67 -34.62 13.90
N GLY A 15 -32.53 -35.12 14.32
CA GLY A 15 -31.25 -34.78 13.77
C GLY A 15 -31.11 -35.11 12.28
N LEU A 16 -31.57 -36.30 11.87
CA LEU A 16 -31.57 -36.69 10.45
C LEU A 16 -32.54 -35.84 9.62
N LEU A 17 -33.73 -35.54 10.15
CA LEU A 17 -34.69 -34.63 9.45
C LEU A 17 -34.10 -33.23 9.28
N CYS A 18 -33.49 -32.67 10.32
CA CYS A 18 -32.81 -31.37 10.21
C CYS A 18 -31.63 -31.41 9.24
N LEU A 19 -30.84 -32.45 9.29
CA LEU A 19 -29.68 -32.63 8.41
C LEU A 19 -30.09 -32.74 6.92
N LEU A 20 -31.24 -33.33 6.63
CA LEU A 20 -31.74 -33.45 5.27
C LEU A 20 -32.54 -32.20 4.86
N ALA A 21 -33.44 -31.71 5.70
CA ALA A 21 -34.33 -30.61 5.36
C ALA A 21 -33.58 -29.28 5.17
N VAL A 22 -32.64 -28.95 6.06
CA VAL A 22 -31.94 -27.65 5.98
C VAL A 22 -31.05 -27.58 4.75
N PRO A 23 -30.09 -28.49 4.49
CA PRO A 23 -29.26 -28.43 3.29
C PRO A 23 -30.06 -28.53 1.98
N VAL A 24 -31.10 -29.36 1.94
CA VAL A 24 -31.93 -29.49 0.73
C VAL A 24 -32.72 -28.21 0.48
N LEU A 25 -33.30 -27.60 1.52
CA LEU A 25 -34.02 -26.33 1.39
C LEU A 25 -33.06 -25.21 0.94
N MET A 26 -31.91 -25.09 1.57
CA MET A 26 -30.89 -24.10 1.19
C MET A 26 -30.42 -24.32 -0.25
N ALA A 27 -30.10 -25.55 -0.61
CA ALA A 27 -29.68 -25.86 -1.98
C ALA A 27 -30.79 -25.54 -3.02
N SER A 28 -32.06 -25.81 -2.71
CA SER A 28 -33.14 -25.55 -3.64
C SER A 28 -33.49 -24.08 -3.81
N GLN A 29 -33.37 -23.28 -2.76
CA GLN A 29 -33.76 -21.87 -2.76
C GLN A 29 -32.60 -20.94 -3.12
N GLU A 30 -31.36 -21.25 -2.66
CA GLU A 30 -30.24 -20.32 -2.75
C GLU A 30 -29.15 -20.79 -3.70
N TRP A 31 -29.30 -21.94 -4.36
CA TRP A 31 -28.31 -22.47 -5.31
C TRP A 31 -27.90 -21.43 -6.34
N ASN A 32 -28.88 -20.73 -6.91
CA ASN A 32 -28.64 -19.75 -7.95
C ASN A 32 -27.87 -18.51 -7.43
N ASP A 33 -28.06 -18.14 -6.17
CA ASP A 33 -27.37 -17.00 -5.54
C ASP A 33 -25.93 -17.38 -5.13
N HIS A 34 -25.70 -18.65 -4.82
CA HIS A 34 -24.40 -19.17 -4.43
C HIS A 34 -23.59 -19.69 -5.62
N ASP A 35 -24.22 -20.03 -6.74
CA ASP A 35 -23.51 -20.39 -7.96
C ASP A 35 -22.81 -19.18 -8.57
N ARG A 36 -21.49 -19.13 -8.41
CA ARG A 36 -20.62 -18.07 -8.93
C ARG A 36 -19.86 -18.50 -10.18
N SER A 37 -20.16 -19.67 -10.74
CA SER A 37 -19.46 -20.24 -11.90
C SER A 37 -19.49 -19.34 -13.15
N LYS A 38 -20.50 -18.47 -13.27
CA LYS A 38 -20.68 -17.53 -14.38
C LYS A 38 -20.37 -16.07 -14.01
N LYS A 39 -19.87 -15.80 -12.81
CA LYS A 39 -19.53 -14.44 -12.35
C LYS A 39 -18.08 -14.13 -12.70
N LEU A 40 -17.82 -13.73 -13.93
CA LEU A 40 -16.49 -13.49 -14.47
C LEU A 40 -16.02 -12.03 -14.34
N LEU A 41 -16.85 -11.11 -13.85
CA LEU A 41 -16.51 -9.69 -13.79
C LEU A 41 -15.19 -9.41 -13.05
N ALA A 42 -14.98 -10.03 -11.88
CA ALA A 42 -13.78 -9.78 -11.10
C ALA A 42 -12.49 -10.29 -11.76
N PRO A 43 -12.43 -11.53 -12.27
CA PRO A 43 -11.24 -12.00 -13.00
C PRO A 43 -11.01 -11.26 -14.32
N ASP A 44 -12.08 -10.88 -15.05
CA ASP A 44 -11.94 -10.15 -16.32
C ASP A 44 -11.38 -8.74 -16.05
N LEU A 45 -11.99 -8.01 -15.10
CA LEU A 45 -11.49 -6.68 -14.70
C LEU A 45 -10.05 -6.73 -14.21
N ALA A 46 -9.70 -7.72 -13.39
CA ALA A 46 -8.32 -7.87 -12.90
C ALA A 46 -7.33 -8.17 -14.02
N THR A 47 -7.75 -8.97 -15.00
CA THR A 47 -6.94 -9.25 -16.20
C THR A 47 -6.71 -7.97 -17.00
N ASP A 48 -7.76 -7.18 -17.24
CA ASP A 48 -7.67 -5.91 -17.95
C ASP A 48 -6.74 -4.92 -17.23
N TYR A 49 -6.82 -4.82 -15.91
CA TYR A 49 -5.90 -3.99 -15.13
C TYR A 49 -4.44 -4.42 -15.32
N LEU A 50 -4.16 -5.71 -15.17
CA LEU A 50 -2.80 -6.21 -15.29
C LEU A 50 -2.25 -6.08 -16.72
N GLU A 51 -3.06 -6.39 -17.72
CA GLU A 51 -2.66 -6.28 -19.13
C GLU A 51 -2.46 -4.82 -19.58
N SER A 52 -3.14 -3.85 -18.94
CA SER A 52 -2.95 -2.42 -19.20
C SER A 52 -1.61 -1.89 -18.71
N CYS A 53 -0.95 -2.59 -17.79
CA CYS A 53 0.30 -2.13 -17.20
C CYS A 53 1.49 -2.46 -18.09
N ALA A 54 2.49 -1.58 -18.08
CA ALA A 54 3.78 -1.84 -18.72
C ALA A 54 4.49 -3.05 -18.07
N PRO A 55 5.43 -3.70 -18.77
CA PRO A 55 6.18 -4.81 -18.22
C PRO A 55 6.90 -4.48 -16.91
N ASN A 56 6.95 -5.44 -15.98
CA ASN A 56 7.62 -5.32 -14.68
C ASN A 56 7.10 -4.16 -13.81
N ALA A 57 5.85 -3.78 -13.98
CA ALA A 57 5.24 -2.67 -13.23
C ALA A 57 5.05 -3.00 -11.74
N ILE A 58 4.84 -1.95 -10.97
CA ILE A 58 4.33 -2.00 -9.59
C ILE A 58 2.90 -1.48 -9.64
N VAL A 59 1.95 -2.22 -9.09
CA VAL A 59 0.55 -1.82 -8.97
C VAL A 59 0.21 -1.70 -7.50
N ILE A 60 -0.14 -0.50 -7.06
CA ILE A 60 -0.60 -0.24 -5.70
C ILE A 60 -2.12 -0.27 -5.70
N SER A 61 -2.69 -1.23 -4.98
CA SER A 61 -4.13 -1.46 -4.87
C SER A 61 -4.66 -1.01 -3.52
N PHE A 62 -5.95 -0.66 -3.48
CA PHE A 62 -6.60 -0.15 -2.28
C PHE A 62 -7.71 -1.10 -1.82
N GLY A 63 -7.46 -1.72 -0.65
CA GLY A 63 -8.39 -2.65 -0.04
C GLY A 63 -8.50 -4.01 -0.73
N ASP A 64 -9.39 -4.83 -0.22
CA ASP A 64 -9.50 -6.23 -0.59
C ASP A 64 -10.16 -6.42 -1.95
N ASN A 65 -11.16 -5.59 -2.26
CA ASN A 65 -11.93 -5.68 -3.51
C ASN A 65 -11.05 -5.45 -4.75
N ASP A 66 -10.05 -4.59 -4.66
CA ASP A 66 -9.10 -4.34 -5.73
C ASP A 66 -8.00 -5.41 -5.76
N THR A 67 -7.51 -5.80 -4.58
CA THR A 67 -6.31 -6.63 -4.45
C THR A 67 -6.57 -8.10 -4.77
N TYR A 68 -7.62 -8.70 -4.17
CA TYR A 68 -7.83 -10.14 -4.30
C TYR A 68 -8.14 -10.60 -5.73
N PRO A 69 -8.90 -9.88 -6.55
CA PRO A 69 -9.04 -10.21 -7.96
C PRO A 69 -7.70 -10.19 -8.71
N LEU A 70 -6.83 -9.20 -8.44
CA LEU A 70 -5.50 -9.12 -9.06
C LEU A 70 -4.62 -10.31 -8.66
N TRP A 71 -4.58 -10.66 -7.38
CA TRP A 71 -3.85 -11.85 -6.93
C TRP A 71 -4.44 -13.13 -7.50
N PHE A 72 -5.77 -13.26 -7.59
CA PHE A 72 -6.40 -14.40 -8.24
C PHE A 72 -5.99 -14.51 -9.71
N ALA A 73 -5.99 -13.41 -10.45
CA ALA A 73 -5.55 -13.40 -11.85
C ALA A 73 -4.08 -13.83 -11.99
N GLN A 74 -3.21 -13.39 -11.08
CA GLN A 74 -1.79 -13.77 -11.09
C GLN A 74 -1.55 -15.23 -10.67
N GLU A 75 -2.12 -15.65 -9.52
CA GLU A 75 -1.78 -16.94 -8.91
C GLU A 75 -2.56 -18.10 -9.49
N VAL A 76 -3.81 -17.88 -9.92
CA VAL A 76 -4.69 -18.94 -10.43
C VAL A 76 -4.72 -18.95 -11.97
N LEU A 77 -4.86 -17.76 -12.59
CA LEU A 77 -4.94 -17.67 -14.04
C LEU A 77 -3.58 -17.51 -14.72
N GLY A 78 -2.53 -17.22 -13.97
CA GLY A 78 -1.17 -17.06 -14.48
C GLY A 78 -0.93 -15.75 -15.25
N VAL A 79 -1.81 -14.75 -15.09
CA VAL A 79 -1.76 -13.47 -15.81
C VAL A 79 -0.70 -12.57 -15.21
N ARG A 80 0.18 -12.04 -16.05
CA ARG A 80 1.16 -10.98 -15.74
C ARG A 80 1.88 -11.14 -14.40
N LYS A 81 2.52 -12.28 -14.19
CA LYS A 81 3.31 -12.59 -12.97
C LYS A 81 4.58 -11.73 -12.81
N ASP A 82 4.94 -10.97 -13.83
CA ASP A 82 6.00 -9.97 -13.80
C ASP A 82 5.64 -8.73 -12.98
N ILE A 83 4.35 -8.45 -12.78
CA ILE A 83 3.86 -7.28 -12.08
C ILE A 83 3.84 -7.53 -10.56
N ARG A 84 4.29 -6.54 -9.78
CA ARG A 84 4.17 -6.56 -8.32
C ARG A 84 2.90 -5.86 -7.89
N VAL A 85 1.89 -6.63 -7.47
CA VAL A 85 0.70 -6.08 -6.82
C VAL A 85 0.96 -5.86 -5.34
N ILE A 86 0.73 -4.65 -4.86
CA ILE A 86 0.96 -4.22 -3.48
C ILE A 86 -0.35 -3.71 -2.89
N ASN A 87 -0.81 -4.34 -1.82
CA ASN A 87 -1.96 -3.87 -1.06
C ASN A 87 -1.55 -2.74 -0.11
N SER A 88 -2.11 -1.54 -0.30
CA SER A 88 -1.79 -0.36 0.51
C SER A 88 -2.16 -0.52 1.98
N SER A 89 -3.24 -1.24 2.30
CA SER A 89 -3.65 -1.48 3.69
C SER A 89 -2.65 -2.36 4.43
N LEU A 90 -2.10 -3.38 3.76
CA LEU A 90 -1.09 -4.27 4.35
C LEU A 90 0.27 -3.59 4.56
N LEU A 91 0.54 -2.48 3.86
CA LEU A 91 1.74 -1.66 4.10
C LEU A 91 1.76 -1.00 5.49
N GLY A 92 0.67 -1.06 6.24
CA GLY A 92 0.67 -0.74 7.67
C GLY A 92 1.36 -1.78 8.57
N THR A 93 1.85 -2.91 8.00
CA THR A 93 2.45 -4.01 8.76
C THR A 93 3.91 -4.25 8.37
N ASP A 94 4.75 -4.52 9.36
CA ASP A 94 6.20 -4.71 9.19
C ASP A 94 6.52 -5.89 8.28
N TRP A 95 5.83 -7.00 8.49
CA TRP A 95 6.08 -8.23 7.75
C TRP A 95 5.83 -8.05 6.26
N TYR A 96 4.78 -7.31 5.89
CA TYR A 96 4.41 -7.11 4.50
C TYR A 96 5.39 -6.19 3.77
N ILE A 97 5.81 -5.08 4.41
CA ILE A 97 6.85 -4.20 3.85
C ILE A 97 8.16 -4.99 3.66
N ASN A 98 8.53 -5.83 4.63
CA ASN A 98 9.74 -6.64 4.53
C ASN A 98 9.63 -7.75 3.48
N GLN A 99 8.43 -8.28 3.22
CA GLN A 99 8.18 -9.25 2.16
C GLN A 99 8.46 -8.66 0.75
N LEU A 100 8.32 -7.36 0.55
CA LEU A 100 8.62 -6.72 -0.74
C LEU A 100 10.06 -6.92 -1.19
N ARG A 101 11.00 -7.15 -0.25
CA ARG A 101 12.43 -7.36 -0.51
C ARG A 101 12.74 -8.70 -1.17
N TYR A 102 11.76 -9.57 -1.31
CA TYR A 102 11.93 -10.88 -1.91
C TYR A 102 11.26 -10.94 -3.29
N LYS A 103 11.84 -11.77 -4.15
CA LYS A 103 11.23 -12.08 -5.44
C LYS A 103 9.91 -12.83 -5.21
N ILE A 104 8.86 -12.44 -5.91
CA ILE A 104 7.58 -13.15 -5.96
C ILE A 104 7.24 -13.38 -7.42
N ASN A 105 7.00 -14.63 -7.79
CA ASN A 105 6.78 -15.04 -9.16
C ASN A 105 7.94 -14.56 -10.07
N ASP A 106 7.62 -13.87 -11.16
CA ASP A 106 8.59 -13.28 -12.07
C ASP A 106 8.93 -11.82 -11.72
N SER A 107 8.25 -11.27 -10.69
CA SER A 107 8.45 -9.88 -10.26
C SER A 107 9.70 -9.73 -9.39
N ASN A 108 10.56 -8.80 -9.77
CA ASN A 108 11.77 -8.49 -9.03
C ASN A 108 11.48 -7.92 -7.62
N PRO A 109 12.42 -8.07 -6.68
CA PRO A 109 12.35 -7.44 -5.37
C PRO A 109 12.15 -5.93 -5.47
N ILE A 110 11.50 -5.37 -4.45
CA ILE A 110 11.45 -3.94 -4.19
C ILE A 110 12.21 -3.71 -2.89
N ASP A 111 13.24 -2.88 -2.96
CA ASP A 111 14.05 -2.51 -1.80
C ASP A 111 13.60 -1.15 -1.25
N PRO A 112 12.76 -1.11 -0.20
CA PRO A 112 12.48 0.14 0.50
C PRO A 112 13.76 0.78 1.02
N ILE A 113 13.80 2.11 1.12
CA ILE A 113 14.95 2.87 1.64
C ILE A 113 15.24 2.48 3.09
N TRP A 114 14.19 2.29 3.89
CA TRP A 114 14.31 1.97 5.31
C TRP A 114 14.72 0.53 5.54
N SER A 115 15.60 0.29 6.51
CA SER A 115 15.99 -1.05 6.92
C SER A 115 14.86 -1.80 7.63
N LYS A 116 15.06 -3.10 7.89
CA LYS A 116 14.09 -3.92 8.64
C LYS A 116 13.89 -3.39 10.06
N GLU A 117 14.97 -2.97 10.70
CA GLU A 117 14.98 -2.44 12.05
C GLU A 117 14.24 -1.11 12.14
N GLN A 118 14.37 -0.27 11.12
CA GLN A 118 13.67 1.01 11.03
C GLN A 118 12.16 0.87 10.84
N ILE A 119 11.69 -0.26 10.33
CA ILE A 119 10.27 -0.55 10.09
C ILE A 119 9.63 -1.28 11.27
N GLN A 120 10.44 -1.98 12.07
CA GLN A 120 9.98 -2.92 13.08
C GLN A 120 9.19 -2.26 14.20
N GLY A 121 8.12 -2.94 14.63
CA GLY A 121 7.28 -2.53 15.75
C GLY A 121 6.54 -1.24 15.47
N SER A 122 6.44 -0.37 16.47
CA SER A 122 5.80 0.94 16.36
C SER A 122 6.69 2.02 15.74
N SER A 123 7.93 1.68 15.37
CA SER A 123 8.81 2.61 14.67
C SER A 123 8.18 3.07 13.37
N ARG A 124 8.04 4.36 13.20
CA ARG A 124 7.44 4.98 12.00
C ARG A 124 5.99 4.60 11.72
N ASP A 125 5.24 4.17 12.74
CA ASP A 125 3.80 3.99 12.61
C ASP A 125 3.10 5.30 12.25
N VAL A 126 3.64 6.40 12.80
CA VAL A 126 3.19 7.76 12.53
C VAL A 126 4.39 8.68 12.37
N ILE A 127 4.38 9.47 11.30
CA ILE A 127 5.40 10.48 11.01
C ILE A 127 4.69 11.82 10.84
N TYR A 128 5.21 12.85 11.47
CA TYR A 128 4.56 14.16 11.51
C TYR A 128 5.30 15.19 10.66
N GLU A 129 4.56 16.09 10.04
CA GLU A 129 5.13 17.32 9.50
C GLU A 129 5.69 18.20 10.63
N ALA A 130 6.83 18.85 10.41
CA ALA A 130 7.49 19.69 11.41
C ALA A 130 6.53 20.75 11.99
N SER A 131 5.75 21.44 11.16
CA SER A 131 4.77 22.43 11.60
C SER A 131 3.73 21.85 12.57
N ARG A 132 3.34 20.61 12.37
CA ARG A 132 2.35 19.90 13.20
C ARG A 132 2.89 19.57 14.58
N VAL A 133 4.15 19.12 14.66
CA VAL A 133 4.81 18.75 15.93
C VAL A 133 4.89 19.95 16.88
N PHE A 134 5.16 21.13 16.34
CA PHE A 134 5.28 22.37 17.11
C PHE A 134 3.97 23.14 17.26
N GLY A 135 2.81 22.48 17.09
CA GLY A 135 1.49 23.06 17.33
C GLY A 135 1.15 24.27 16.45
N GLY A 136 1.73 24.35 15.27
CA GLY A 136 1.59 25.50 14.36
C GLY A 136 2.49 26.70 14.68
N ASN A 137 3.38 26.59 15.69
CA ASN A 137 4.37 27.62 15.98
C ASN A 137 5.47 27.60 14.91
N ALA A 138 5.34 28.45 13.91
CA ALA A 138 6.27 28.54 12.78
C ALA A 138 7.70 28.87 13.21
N GLY A 139 7.89 29.65 14.29
CA GLY A 139 9.21 30.01 14.79
C GLY A 139 9.96 28.78 15.33
N MET A 140 9.30 27.98 16.15
CA MET A 140 9.89 26.74 16.71
C MET A 140 10.13 25.69 15.59
N ALA A 141 9.19 25.53 14.68
CA ALA A 141 9.34 24.63 13.55
C ALA A 141 10.54 25.03 12.67
N ASN A 142 10.68 26.30 12.34
CA ASN A 142 11.80 26.82 11.54
C ASN A 142 13.14 26.66 12.28
N GLN A 143 13.19 26.91 13.58
CA GLN A 143 14.40 26.71 14.38
C GLN A 143 14.83 25.23 14.35
N PHE A 144 13.89 24.31 14.55
CA PHE A 144 14.15 22.88 14.46
C PHE A 144 14.67 22.50 13.07
N LEU A 145 14.02 22.97 12.00
CA LEU A 145 14.41 22.68 10.62
C LEU A 145 15.80 23.22 10.29
N GLN A 146 16.15 24.43 10.76
CA GLN A 146 17.49 24.98 10.60
C GLN A 146 18.55 24.12 11.31
N GLN A 147 18.27 23.67 12.53
CA GLN A 147 19.16 22.74 13.25
C GLN A 147 19.29 21.38 12.54
N ALA A 148 18.25 20.94 11.85
CA ALA A 148 18.24 19.74 11.01
C ALA A 148 18.91 19.93 9.64
N GLY A 149 19.38 21.18 9.32
CA GLY A 149 20.06 21.50 8.07
C GLY A 149 19.15 22.00 6.95
N ILE A 150 17.90 22.33 7.23
CA ILE A 150 16.95 22.89 6.27
C ILE A 150 16.91 24.41 6.41
N THR A 151 17.40 25.12 5.39
CA THR A 151 17.45 26.59 5.40
C THR A 151 16.15 27.23 4.90
N ASP A 152 15.48 26.59 3.95
CA ASP A 152 14.21 27.07 3.38
C ASP A 152 13.19 25.92 3.21
N PRO A 153 12.27 25.77 4.16
CA PRO A 153 11.23 24.72 4.09
C PRO A 153 10.13 25.01 3.07
N SER A 154 10.12 26.19 2.44
CA SER A 154 9.15 26.53 1.40
C SER A 154 9.47 25.90 0.05
N GLN A 155 10.71 25.51 -0.16
CA GLN A 155 11.17 24.86 -1.39
C GLN A 155 10.80 23.38 -1.40
N PRO A 156 10.48 22.82 -2.57
CA PRO A 156 10.26 21.37 -2.70
C PRO A 156 11.53 20.59 -2.35
N MET A 157 11.37 19.59 -1.47
CA MET A 157 12.46 18.70 -1.09
C MET A 157 12.45 17.45 -1.96
N ASP A 158 13.63 16.94 -2.31
CA ASP A 158 13.76 15.66 -2.97
C ASP A 158 13.15 14.55 -2.11
N LEU A 159 12.22 13.76 -2.68
CA LEU A 159 11.48 12.74 -1.94
C LEU A 159 12.41 11.65 -1.38
N TYR A 160 13.45 11.27 -2.12
CA TYR A 160 14.40 10.25 -1.64
C TYR A 160 15.16 10.75 -0.42
N THR A 161 15.66 11.99 -0.46
CA THR A 161 16.34 12.64 0.66
C THR A 161 15.40 12.78 1.86
N MET A 162 14.16 13.18 1.64
CA MET A 162 13.16 13.29 2.71
C MET A 162 12.92 11.94 3.40
N MET A 163 12.70 10.89 2.62
CA MET A 163 12.42 9.56 3.18
C MET A 163 13.64 8.93 3.85
N LYS A 164 14.84 9.18 3.33
CA LYS A 164 16.08 8.62 3.87
C LYS A 164 16.60 9.38 5.08
N ASP A 165 16.76 10.70 4.92
CA ASP A 165 17.57 11.50 5.84
C ASP A 165 16.73 12.21 6.90
N PHE A 166 15.39 12.24 6.77
CA PHE A 166 14.47 12.84 7.73
C PHE A 166 13.48 11.82 8.28
N ALA A 167 12.50 11.40 7.54
CA ALA A 167 11.51 10.42 7.98
C ALA A 167 12.15 9.08 8.41
N GLY A 168 13.25 8.69 7.77
CA GLY A 168 14.05 7.51 8.10
C GLY A 168 15.13 7.74 9.16
N SER A 169 15.32 8.97 9.66
CA SER A 169 16.38 9.27 10.61
C SER A 169 15.95 9.00 12.06
N ASP A 170 16.86 8.42 12.83
CA ASP A 170 16.71 8.26 14.29
C ASP A 170 17.62 9.25 15.04
N SER A 171 18.21 10.23 14.33
CA SER A 171 19.10 11.24 14.90
C SER A 171 18.33 12.23 15.78
N PRO A 172 18.79 12.54 17.00
CA PRO A 172 18.10 13.44 17.92
C PRO A 172 17.83 14.84 17.36
N ASN A 173 18.62 15.32 16.42
CA ASN A 173 18.43 16.62 15.75
C ASN A 173 17.39 16.58 14.61
N LYS A 174 16.85 15.41 14.31
CA LYS A 174 15.83 15.20 13.26
C LYS A 174 14.56 14.51 13.79
N THR A 175 14.53 14.22 15.09
CA THR A 175 13.38 13.67 15.79
C THR A 175 13.02 14.59 16.96
N GLN A 176 11.79 14.47 17.44
CA GLN A 176 11.33 15.15 18.66
C GLN A 176 10.99 14.11 19.71
N ALA A 177 11.36 14.35 20.94
CA ALA A 177 10.92 13.49 22.05
C ALA A 177 9.45 13.77 22.38
N SER A 178 8.64 12.73 22.48
CA SER A 178 7.28 12.78 23.03
C SER A 178 7.33 12.92 24.56
N GLN A 179 6.18 13.16 25.19
CA GLN A 179 6.08 13.28 26.66
C GLN A 179 6.47 11.99 27.38
N ASP A 180 6.30 10.85 26.76
CA ASP A 180 6.70 9.53 27.27
C ASP A 180 8.14 9.14 26.93
N GLY A 181 8.89 10.02 26.29
CA GLY A 181 10.28 9.78 25.86
C GLY A 181 10.42 9.06 24.53
N THR A 182 9.31 8.70 23.87
CA THR A 182 9.37 8.05 22.53
C THR A 182 9.82 9.07 21.49
N ALA A 183 10.69 8.65 20.55
CA ALA A 183 11.11 9.51 19.45
C ALA A 183 10.00 9.64 18.42
N ILE A 184 9.63 10.87 18.09
CA ILE A 184 8.70 11.21 17.01
C ILE A 184 9.51 11.47 15.74
N ASN A 185 9.28 10.68 14.71
CA ASN A 185 9.87 10.92 13.39
C ASN A 185 9.17 12.08 12.69
N ILE A 186 9.95 12.89 11.99
CA ILE A 186 9.48 14.15 11.40
C ILE A 186 9.86 14.20 9.92
N PHE A 187 8.94 14.69 9.09
CA PHE A 187 9.26 15.14 7.75
C PHE A 187 9.17 16.66 7.65
N PRO A 188 10.11 17.31 6.92
CA PRO A 188 10.31 18.75 7.01
C PRO A 188 9.22 19.59 6.33
N THR A 189 8.74 19.12 5.18
CA THR A 189 7.81 19.84 4.30
C THR A 189 6.91 18.88 3.55
N ARG A 190 5.72 19.34 3.20
CA ARG A 190 4.81 18.60 2.32
C ARG A 190 5.13 18.77 0.84
N LYS A 191 5.90 19.80 0.49
CA LYS A 191 6.31 20.04 -0.90
C LYS A 191 7.46 19.13 -1.25
N VAL A 192 7.25 18.26 -2.21
CA VAL A 192 8.25 17.27 -2.62
C VAL A 192 8.52 17.34 -4.11
N SER A 193 9.71 16.94 -4.48
CA SER A 193 10.14 16.79 -5.87
C SER A 193 10.73 15.41 -6.08
N ILE A 194 10.56 14.88 -7.29
CA ILE A 194 11.19 13.64 -7.74
C ILE A 194 11.90 13.96 -9.05
N PRO A 195 13.25 13.98 -9.07
CA PRO A 195 14.01 14.12 -10.31
C PRO A 195 13.66 12.98 -11.28
N VAL A 196 13.47 13.29 -12.55
CA VAL A 196 13.14 12.30 -13.59
C VAL A 196 14.41 11.87 -14.30
N ASP A 197 14.68 10.57 -14.30
CA ASP A 197 15.68 9.97 -15.18
C ASP A 197 15.08 9.75 -16.58
N VAL A 198 15.28 10.74 -17.47
CA VAL A 198 14.73 10.76 -18.82
C VAL A 198 15.18 9.55 -19.64
N ASN A 199 16.42 9.09 -19.45
CA ASN A 199 16.94 7.94 -20.18
C ASN A 199 16.23 6.65 -19.73
N LEU A 200 16.06 6.50 -18.42
CA LEU A 200 15.46 5.31 -17.83
C LEU A 200 13.97 5.20 -18.15
N VAL A 201 13.20 6.30 -18.10
CA VAL A 201 11.77 6.27 -18.44
C VAL A 201 11.54 5.96 -19.93
N ARG A 202 12.43 6.39 -20.81
CA ARG A 202 12.41 6.02 -22.23
C ARG A 202 12.78 4.55 -22.43
N GLN A 203 13.80 4.09 -21.73
CA GLN A 203 14.22 2.68 -21.77
C GLN A 203 13.11 1.73 -21.29
N ASN A 204 12.38 2.12 -20.26
CA ASN A 204 11.26 1.35 -19.70
C ASN A 204 10.00 1.42 -20.58
N LYS A 205 10.03 2.20 -21.66
CA LYS A 205 8.90 2.40 -22.60
C LYS A 205 7.62 2.92 -21.89
N THR A 206 7.78 3.72 -20.82
CA THR A 206 6.67 4.37 -20.12
C THR A 206 6.27 5.68 -20.79
N VAL A 207 7.11 6.21 -21.68
CA VAL A 207 6.87 7.38 -22.53
C VAL A 207 7.28 7.05 -23.96
N ASN A 208 6.63 7.70 -24.94
CA ASN A 208 7.04 7.55 -26.34
C ASN A 208 8.36 8.30 -26.62
N ALA A 209 9.03 7.94 -27.69
CA ALA A 209 10.31 8.54 -28.05
C ALA A 209 10.23 10.06 -28.27
N ASP A 210 9.09 10.53 -28.80
CA ASP A 210 8.86 11.93 -29.15
C ASP A 210 8.18 12.74 -28.04
N ASP A 211 7.80 12.09 -26.92
CA ASP A 211 7.17 12.79 -25.82
C ASP A 211 8.16 13.73 -25.12
N SER A 212 7.69 14.94 -24.77
CA SER A 212 8.45 15.82 -23.90
C SER A 212 8.41 15.31 -22.47
N VAL A 213 9.57 15.09 -21.86
CA VAL A 213 9.70 14.61 -20.50
C VAL A 213 10.17 15.73 -19.58
N LEU A 214 9.46 15.97 -18.49
CA LEU A 214 9.87 16.92 -17.47
C LEU A 214 11.14 16.45 -16.76
N SER A 215 11.97 17.39 -16.31
CA SER A 215 13.18 17.07 -15.53
C SER A 215 12.87 16.67 -14.08
N SER A 216 11.70 17.04 -13.55
CA SER A 216 11.24 16.64 -12.22
C SER A 216 9.71 16.69 -12.14
N ILE A 217 9.15 15.86 -11.29
CA ILE A 217 7.75 15.93 -10.85
C ILE A 217 7.75 16.63 -9.49
N GLN A 218 6.84 17.59 -9.31
CA GLN A 218 6.63 18.27 -8.03
C GLN A 218 5.17 18.13 -7.61
N PHE A 219 4.94 17.84 -6.34
CA PHE A 219 3.61 17.75 -5.76
C PHE A 219 3.64 18.09 -4.27
N GLU A 220 2.47 18.30 -3.70
CA GLU A 220 2.33 18.52 -2.27
C GLU A 220 1.64 17.32 -1.62
N ILE A 221 2.24 16.77 -0.57
CA ILE A 221 1.63 15.74 0.25
C ILE A 221 0.44 16.35 0.98
N PRO A 222 -0.79 15.85 0.81
CA PRO A 222 -1.99 16.51 1.34
C PRO A 222 -2.11 16.40 2.87
N LYS A 223 -1.42 15.43 3.47
CA LYS A 223 -1.47 15.10 4.90
C LYS A 223 -0.29 15.70 5.64
N SER A 224 -0.54 16.29 6.82
CA SER A 224 0.49 16.68 7.78
C SER A 224 0.89 15.56 8.74
N ILE A 225 0.21 14.43 8.65
CA ILE A 225 0.48 13.20 9.41
C ILE A 225 0.48 12.05 8.40
N LEU A 226 1.58 11.30 8.36
CA LEU A 226 1.70 10.09 7.54
C LEU A 226 1.65 8.88 8.47
N TYR A 227 0.72 7.99 8.21
CA TYR A 227 0.71 6.66 8.82
C TYR A 227 1.72 5.75 8.10
N LYS A 228 2.06 4.63 8.71
CA LYS A 228 3.07 3.70 8.19
C LYS A 228 2.83 3.31 6.72
N ASN A 229 1.58 3.06 6.34
CA ASN A 229 1.22 2.73 4.96
C ASN A 229 1.45 3.90 3.98
N ASP A 230 1.07 5.14 4.36
CA ASP A 230 1.32 6.34 3.55
C ASP A 230 2.84 6.53 3.33
N ALA A 231 3.57 6.45 4.43
CA ALA A 231 5.02 6.59 4.42
C ALA A 231 5.72 5.46 3.64
N ALA A 232 5.21 4.23 3.72
CA ALA A 232 5.72 3.10 2.95
C ALA A 232 5.50 3.29 1.43
N ILE A 233 4.34 3.82 1.00
CA ILE A 233 4.08 4.15 -0.40
C ILE A 233 5.10 5.19 -0.90
N LEU A 234 5.27 6.30 -0.16
CA LEU A 234 6.26 7.33 -0.52
C LEU A 234 7.69 6.76 -0.55
N ASN A 235 8.01 5.88 0.38
CA ASN A 235 9.30 5.20 0.44
C ASN A 235 9.54 4.30 -0.78
N ILE A 236 8.53 3.53 -1.21
CA ILE A 236 8.58 2.69 -2.41
C ILE A 236 8.77 3.55 -3.67
N ILE A 237 7.99 4.64 -3.80
CA ILE A 237 8.11 5.58 -4.93
C ILE A 237 9.52 6.16 -4.99
N ALA A 238 10.03 6.64 -3.85
CA ALA A 238 11.37 7.21 -3.76
C ALA A 238 12.48 6.19 -4.07
N ALA A 239 12.34 4.96 -3.54
CA ALA A 239 13.30 3.87 -3.75
C ALA A 239 13.33 3.37 -5.19
N ASN A 240 12.22 3.46 -5.89
CA ASN A 240 12.05 2.97 -7.25
C ASN A 240 12.98 3.69 -8.26
N LYS A 241 13.23 4.98 -8.08
CA LYS A 241 14.12 5.78 -8.96
C LYS A 241 13.87 5.52 -10.44
N TRP A 242 12.63 5.49 -10.85
CA TRP A 242 12.17 5.27 -12.23
C TRP A 242 12.50 3.89 -12.83
N LYS A 243 12.99 2.94 -12.06
CA LYS A 243 13.36 1.59 -12.54
C LYS A 243 12.16 0.79 -13.04
N ARG A 244 10.99 1.02 -12.44
CA ARG A 244 9.75 0.30 -12.73
C ARG A 244 8.60 1.29 -12.85
N PRO A 245 7.67 1.13 -13.80
CA PRO A 245 6.44 1.90 -13.83
C PRO A 245 5.59 1.63 -12.57
N ILE A 246 4.97 2.68 -12.04
CA ILE A 246 4.08 2.57 -10.87
C ILE A 246 2.68 2.99 -11.29
N TYR A 247 1.70 2.14 -10.97
CA TYR A 247 0.28 2.37 -11.21
C TYR A 247 -0.51 2.26 -9.91
N PHE A 248 -1.67 2.91 -9.90
CA PHE A 248 -2.65 2.82 -8.81
C PHE A 248 -3.96 2.33 -9.38
N THR A 249 -4.67 1.43 -8.68
CA THR A 249 -5.95 0.87 -9.16
C THR A 249 -7.09 1.86 -9.15
N SER A 250 -7.00 2.88 -8.29
CA SER A 250 -7.96 3.98 -8.28
C SER A 250 -7.31 5.28 -7.81
N PRO A 251 -7.84 6.45 -8.22
CA PRO A 251 -7.38 7.72 -7.68
C PRO A 251 -7.74 7.75 -6.18
N TYR A 252 -6.72 7.75 -5.36
CA TYR A 252 -6.89 7.79 -3.91
C TYR A 252 -7.03 9.24 -3.47
N GLY A 253 -8.27 9.74 -3.40
CA GLY A 253 -8.58 11.12 -3.04
C GLY A 253 -8.04 11.56 -1.67
N GLU A 254 -7.77 10.61 -0.77
CA GLU A 254 -7.21 10.90 0.56
C GLU A 254 -5.67 10.97 0.57
N LEU A 255 -4.97 10.37 -0.38
CA LEU A 255 -3.53 10.55 -0.54
C LEU A 255 -3.19 11.72 -1.47
N GLY A 256 -4.16 12.14 -2.31
CA GLY A 256 -4.02 13.32 -3.13
C GLY A 256 -2.91 13.24 -4.19
N PHE A 257 -2.54 12.03 -4.62
CA PHE A 257 -1.57 11.85 -5.70
C PHE A 257 -2.23 11.91 -7.05
#